data_f108cdd3e36f28533a75c2cbcd5db326
#
_entry.id   f108cdd3e36f28533a75c2cbcd5db326
#
_cell.length_a   1.000
_cell.length_b   1.000
_cell.length_c   1.000
_cell.angle_alpha   90.00
_cell.angle_beta   90.00
_cell.angle_gamma   90.00
#
_symmetry.space_group_name_H-M   'P 1'
#
loop_
_entity.id
_entity.type
_entity.pdbx_description
1 polymer ?
#
loop_
_entity_poly.entity_id
_entity_poly.type
_entity_poly.pdbx_seq_one_letter_code
_entity_poly.pdbx_strand_id
1 'polypeptide(L)'
;MGTSAFDSTISRIKQGLNTSLPGFEAQNRMAPSFRGGSPFRTQPDSTTGKSAVLIGIYPQQHEPTTILIKRTTYNGAHSGQVSFPGGKYEKSDESLTATALREAYEEVGLPPSTVKVIGNLTPLFIPVTNLLVQPVVGVISKPPALLINKEEVEYPIFVNLMDLKNPGSCSAKLVEVMGTTISAPCFLTGNEFIWGATAMIISELICLY
;
A
#
# COMPACT_ATOMS: atom_id res chain seq x y z
N MET A 1 29.16 -14.02 -8.21
CA MET A 1 28.31 -13.64 -7.06
C MET A 1 26.86 -13.74 -7.54
N GLY A 2 26.02 -14.52 -6.90
CA GLY A 2 24.61 -14.64 -7.30
C GLY A 2 23.87 -13.34 -7.04
N THR A 3 22.91 -12.99 -7.90
CA THR A 3 22.02 -11.86 -7.72
C THR A 3 21.16 -12.12 -6.48
N SER A 4 21.02 -11.13 -5.57
CA SER A 4 20.20 -11.29 -4.37
C SER A 4 18.70 -11.41 -4.73
N ALA A 5 17.89 -11.97 -3.83
CA ALA A 5 16.44 -12.01 -4.01
C ALA A 5 15.87 -10.59 -4.16
N PHE A 6 16.40 -9.63 -3.38
CA PHE A 6 16.07 -8.22 -3.50
C PHE A 6 16.35 -7.68 -4.92
N ASP A 7 17.58 -7.81 -5.43
CA ASP A 7 17.95 -7.27 -6.75
C ASP A 7 17.11 -7.89 -7.88
N SER A 8 16.90 -9.21 -7.81
CA SER A 8 16.05 -9.93 -8.76
C SER A 8 14.61 -9.41 -8.74
N THR A 9 14.03 -9.23 -7.55
CA THR A 9 12.67 -8.71 -7.40
C THR A 9 12.55 -7.27 -7.90
N ILE A 10 13.50 -6.39 -7.52
CA ILE A 10 13.49 -4.99 -8.01
C ILE A 10 13.63 -4.91 -9.53
N SER A 11 14.46 -5.78 -10.13
CA SER A 11 14.60 -5.83 -11.59
C SER A 11 13.29 -6.19 -12.27
N ARG A 12 12.56 -7.21 -11.76
CA ARG A 12 11.24 -7.63 -12.29
C ARG A 12 10.19 -6.54 -12.09
N ILE A 13 10.11 -5.93 -10.91
CA ILE A 13 9.19 -4.82 -10.66
C ILE A 13 9.44 -3.69 -11.66
N LYS A 14 10.70 -3.26 -11.85
CA LYS A 14 11.04 -2.22 -12.85
C LYS A 14 10.61 -2.61 -14.26
N GLN A 15 10.81 -3.87 -14.65
CA GLN A 15 10.37 -4.35 -15.95
C GLN A 15 8.83 -4.28 -16.05
N GLY A 16 8.11 -4.76 -15.04
CA GLY A 16 6.65 -4.73 -14.99
C GLY A 16 6.08 -3.32 -15.02
N LEU A 17 6.70 -2.36 -14.31
CA LEU A 17 6.29 -0.96 -14.31
C LEU A 17 6.45 -0.27 -15.67
N ASN A 18 7.33 -0.77 -16.55
CA ASN A 18 7.55 -0.26 -17.90
C ASN A 18 6.73 -0.98 -18.98
N THR A 19 5.88 -1.93 -18.59
CA THR A 19 4.97 -2.65 -19.48
C THR A 19 3.52 -2.31 -19.16
N SER A 20 2.56 -3.09 -19.67
CA SER A 20 1.16 -2.94 -19.29
C SER A 20 0.97 -3.42 -17.85
N LEU A 21 0.53 -2.52 -16.97
CA LEU A 21 0.24 -2.86 -15.58
C LEU A 21 -0.97 -3.82 -15.49
N PRO A 22 -0.97 -4.76 -14.52
CA PRO A 22 -2.11 -5.65 -14.27
C PRO A 22 -3.39 -4.90 -13.89
N GLY A 23 -3.25 -3.74 -13.26
CA GLY A 23 -4.30 -2.78 -13.03
C GLY A 23 -5.47 -3.30 -12.20
N PHE A 24 -6.65 -2.81 -12.56
CA PHE A 24 -7.90 -3.11 -11.86
C PHE A 24 -8.18 -4.61 -11.74
N GLU A 25 -7.82 -5.42 -12.73
CA GLU A 25 -8.05 -6.87 -12.66
C GLU A 25 -7.30 -7.51 -11.48
N ALA A 26 -6.02 -7.14 -11.31
CA ALA A 26 -5.24 -7.62 -10.18
C ALA A 26 -5.73 -7.04 -8.85
N GLN A 27 -6.02 -5.75 -8.80
CA GLN A 27 -6.55 -5.08 -7.61
C GLN A 27 -7.86 -5.72 -7.14
N ASN A 28 -8.77 -6.02 -8.08
CA ASN A 28 -10.10 -6.54 -7.78
C ASN A 28 -10.10 -7.94 -7.13
N ARG A 29 -9.02 -8.73 -7.26
CA ARG A 29 -8.88 -10.03 -6.58
C ARG A 29 -8.93 -9.90 -5.06
N MET A 30 -8.54 -8.75 -4.53
CA MET A 30 -8.52 -8.45 -3.09
C MET A 30 -9.59 -7.41 -2.70
N ALA A 31 -10.54 -7.11 -3.58
CA ALA A 31 -11.62 -6.19 -3.28
C ALA A 31 -12.60 -6.78 -2.26
N PRO A 32 -12.98 -6.04 -1.21
CA PRO A 32 -14.04 -6.45 -0.31
C PRO A 32 -15.37 -6.58 -1.04
N SER A 33 -16.17 -7.59 -0.68
CA SER A 33 -17.48 -7.84 -1.30
C SER A 33 -18.63 -7.44 -0.38
N PHE A 34 -19.58 -6.69 -0.92
CA PHE A 34 -20.83 -6.35 -0.23
C PHE A 34 -21.94 -7.27 -0.71
N ARG A 35 -22.66 -7.89 0.22
CA ARG A 35 -23.88 -8.65 -0.11
C ARG A 35 -24.95 -7.67 -0.61
N GLY A 36 -25.53 -7.95 -1.78
CA GLY A 36 -26.52 -7.06 -2.41
C GLY A 36 -25.93 -5.91 -3.25
N GLY A 37 -24.62 -5.92 -3.50
CA GLY A 37 -23.93 -4.89 -4.26
C GLY A 37 -23.33 -3.79 -3.38
N SER A 38 -22.38 -3.03 -3.94
CA SER A 38 -21.78 -1.92 -3.22
C SER A 38 -22.77 -0.75 -3.11
N PRO A 39 -22.99 -0.19 -1.89
CA PRO A 39 -23.79 1.01 -1.74
C PRO A 39 -23.05 2.28 -2.20
N PHE A 40 -21.78 2.14 -2.59
CA PHE A 40 -20.93 3.26 -2.96
C PHE A 40 -20.81 3.40 -4.47
N ARG A 41 -20.55 4.62 -4.89
CA ARG A 41 -20.17 4.93 -6.26
C ARG A 41 -18.93 4.13 -6.68
N THR A 42 -18.90 3.67 -7.93
CA THR A 42 -17.83 2.80 -8.44
C THR A 42 -16.78 3.54 -9.28
N GLN A 43 -17.02 4.81 -9.60
CA GLN A 43 -16.14 5.63 -10.45
C GLN A 43 -15.84 6.98 -9.78
N PRO A 44 -14.62 7.53 -9.95
CA PRO A 44 -14.30 8.88 -9.51
C PRO A 44 -15.07 9.93 -10.31
N ASP A 45 -15.24 11.12 -9.74
CA ASP A 45 -15.82 12.31 -10.40
C ASP A 45 -15.05 13.59 -10.01
N SER A 46 -15.59 14.76 -10.33
CA SER A 46 -14.98 16.05 -10.06
C SER A 46 -14.81 16.38 -8.56
N THR A 47 -15.52 15.67 -7.68
CA THR A 47 -15.42 15.84 -6.21
C THR A 47 -14.43 14.88 -5.57
N THR A 48 -13.83 13.95 -6.35
CA THR A 48 -12.91 12.93 -5.86
C THR A 48 -11.60 13.58 -5.41
N GLY A 49 -11.28 13.37 -4.15
CA GLY A 49 -9.99 13.79 -3.57
C GLY A 49 -8.84 12.95 -4.12
N LYS A 50 -7.63 13.52 -4.07
CA LYS A 50 -6.41 12.84 -4.45
C LYS A 50 -5.59 12.47 -3.23
N SER A 51 -4.95 11.31 -3.27
CA SER A 51 -4.00 10.85 -2.24
C SER A 51 -2.90 10.02 -2.87
N ALA A 52 -1.84 9.78 -2.14
CA ALA A 52 -0.76 8.91 -2.58
C ALA A 52 -0.19 8.11 -1.41
N VAL A 53 0.33 6.92 -1.72
CA VAL A 53 1.00 6.05 -0.75
C VAL A 53 2.37 5.63 -1.29
N LEU A 54 3.35 5.44 -0.39
CA LEU A 54 4.68 4.98 -0.74
C LEU A 54 4.83 3.48 -0.49
N ILE A 55 5.10 2.74 -1.54
CA ILE A 55 5.58 1.35 -1.49
C ILE A 55 7.11 1.41 -1.42
N GLY A 56 7.66 1.62 -0.22
CA GLY A 56 9.10 1.66 0.01
C GLY A 56 9.66 0.25 0.14
N ILE A 57 10.54 -0.16 -0.79
CA ILE A 57 11.13 -1.51 -0.81
C ILE A 57 12.62 -1.42 -0.52
N TYR A 58 13.11 -2.17 0.46
CA TYR A 58 14.50 -2.19 0.89
C TYR A 58 15.01 -3.62 1.12
N PRO A 59 16.34 -3.85 1.07
CA PRO A 59 16.92 -5.15 1.37
C PRO A 59 16.96 -5.41 2.89
N GLN A 60 16.24 -6.41 3.38
CA GLN A 60 16.36 -6.93 4.73
C GLN A 60 16.98 -8.33 4.64
N GLN A 61 18.23 -8.50 5.08
CA GLN A 61 18.95 -9.77 4.95
C GLN A 61 18.93 -10.32 3.50
N HIS A 62 19.10 -9.44 2.51
CA HIS A 62 19.02 -9.71 1.07
C HIS A 62 17.63 -10.03 0.51
N GLU A 63 16.58 -9.99 1.35
CA GLU A 63 15.18 -10.18 0.94
C GLU A 63 14.47 -8.85 0.69
N PRO A 64 13.57 -8.78 -0.30
CA PRO A 64 12.79 -7.57 -0.59
C PRO A 64 11.72 -7.36 0.49
N THR A 65 11.88 -6.33 1.29
CA THR A 65 10.98 -6.01 2.40
C THR A 65 10.34 -4.64 2.18
N THR A 66 9.04 -4.52 2.45
CA THR A 66 8.32 -3.25 2.43
C THR A 66 7.88 -2.83 3.83
N ILE A 67 7.61 -1.52 3.98
CA ILE A 67 7.15 -0.92 5.22
C ILE A 67 5.66 -0.66 5.09
N LEU A 68 4.90 -1.20 6.02
CA LEU A 68 3.52 -0.84 6.30
C LEU A 68 3.44 -0.19 7.68
N ILE A 69 2.34 0.48 7.97
CA ILE A 69 2.04 1.08 9.26
C ILE A 69 0.73 0.55 9.81
N LYS A 70 0.68 0.35 11.12
CA LYS A 70 -0.57 0.26 11.87
C LYS A 70 -0.99 1.67 12.20
N ARG A 71 -2.10 2.13 11.65
CA ARG A 71 -2.64 3.46 11.98
C ARG A 71 -3.21 3.47 13.40
N THR A 72 -3.07 4.61 14.07
CA THR A 72 -3.70 4.82 15.39
C THR A 72 -5.22 4.68 15.29
N THR A 73 -5.85 4.34 16.41
CA THR A 73 -7.31 4.26 16.49
C THR A 73 -7.89 5.65 16.74
N TYR A 74 -8.74 6.12 15.83
CA TYR A 74 -9.44 7.39 15.91
C TYR A 74 -10.86 7.26 15.36
N ASN A 75 -11.69 8.27 15.54
CA ASN A 75 -13.05 8.25 15.02
C ASN A 75 -13.07 8.65 13.54
N GLY A 76 -12.93 7.67 12.64
CA GLY A 76 -12.87 7.93 11.19
C GLY A 76 -12.62 6.68 10.34
N ALA A 77 -12.69 6.85 9.04
CA ALA A 77 -12.35 5.81 8.07
C ALA A 77 -10.88 5.42 8.18
N HIS A 78 -10.58 4.14 7.98
CA HIS A 78 -9.23 3.56 8.07
C HIS A 78 -8.58 3.55 9.47
N SER A 79 -9.34 3.87 10.53
CA SER A 79 -8.91 3.77 11.93
C SER A 79 -8.40 2.37 12.25
N GLY A 80 -7.20 2.26 12.82
CA GLY A 80 -6.60 0.98 13.20
C GLY A 80 -6.29 0.01 12.05
N GLN A 81 -6.36 0.45 10.79
CA GLN A 81 -6.05 -0.39 9.63
C GLN A 81 -4.53 -0.42 9.36
N VAL A 82 -4.11 -1.48 8.65
CA VAL A 82 -2.75 -1.58 8.13
C VAL A 82 -2.70 -0.97 6.74
N SER A 83 -1.78 -0.02 6.53
CA SER A 83 -1.62 0.68 5.25
C SER A 83 -0.16 0.89 4.89
N PHE A 84 0.11 1.20 3.64
CA PHE A 84 1.36 1.86 3.27
C PHE A 84 1.39 3.27 3.89
N PRO A 85 2.57 3.83 4.21
CA PRO A 85 2.69 5.25 4.54
C PRO A 85 2.14 6.11 3.41
N GLY A 86 1.33 7.11 3.76
CA GLY A 86 0.71 7.96 2.76
C GLY A 86 -0.54 8.69 3.25
N GLY A 87 -0.96 9.68 2.47
CA GLY A 87 -2.07 10.53 2.83
C GLY A 87 -2.59 11.37 1.67
N LYS A 88 -3.29 12.46 2.02
CA LYS A 88 -3.96 13.32 1.06
C LYS A 88 -2.99 14.27 0.38
N TYR A 89 -3.25 14.52 -0.90
CA TYR A 89 -2.57 15.58 -1.65
C TYR A 89 -2.86 16.95 -1.02
N GLU A 90 -1.81 17.72 -0.82
CA GLU A 90 -1.87 19.11 -0.41
C GLU A 90 -1.45 20.04 -1.56
N LYS A 91 -1.92 21.30 -1.52
CA LYS A 91 -1.59 22.28 -2.56
C LYS A 91 -0.11 22.64 -2.64
N SER A 92 0.62 22.38 -1.57
CA SER A 92 2.08 22.54 -1.47
C SER A 92 2.85 21.41 -2.17
N ASP A 93 2.19 20.28 -2.44
CA ASP A 93 2.83 19.15 -3.10
C ASP A 93 2.95 19.40 -4.61
N GLU A 94 4.16 19.28 -5.15
CA GLU A 94 4.41 19.44 -6.59
C GLU A 94 3.76 18.32 -7.43
N SER A 95 3.54 17.15 -6.82
CA SER A 95 2.97 15.96 -7.47
C SER A 95 2.48 14.95 -6.46
N LEU A 96 1.71 13.93 -6.89
CA LEU A 96 1.34 12.80 -6.05
C LEU A 96 2.55 11.96 -5.58
N THR A 97 3.64 11.98 -6.33
CA THR A 97 4.92 11.40 -5.87
C THR A 97 5.48 12.19 -4.68
N ALA A 98 5.45 13.52 -4.75
CA ALA A 98 5.85 14.37 -3.63
C ALA A 98 4.96 14.14 -2.40
N THR A 99 3.64 14.00 -2.60
CA THR A 99 2.71 13.63 -1.52
C THR A 99 3.14 12.33 -0.82
N ALA A 100 3.38 11.25 -1.59
CA ALA A 100 3.77 9.96 -1.01
C ALA A 100 5.08 10.03 -0.22
N LEU A 101 6.05 10.81 -0.70
CA LEU A 101 7.34 10.99 -0.03
C LEU A 101 7.23 11.86 1.22
N ARG A 102 6.44 12.95 1.18
CA ARG A 102 6.18 13.82 2.33
C ARG A 102 5.50 13.04 3.46
N GLU A 103 4.42 12.36 3.14
CA GLU A 103 3.66 11.57 4.11
C GLU A 103 4.51 10.45 4.74
N ALA A 104 5.34 9.75 3.95
CA ALA A 104 6.26 8.76 4.47
C ALA A 104 7.34 9.37 5.39
N TYR A 105 7.73 10.63 5.14
CA TYR A 105 8.61 11.34 6.04
C TYR A 105 7.89 11.72 7.35
N GLU A 106 6.67 12.23 7.27
CA GLU A 106 5.87 12.66 8.42
C GLU A 106 5.46 11.49 9.32
N GLU A 107 5.01 10.36 8.74
CA GLU A 107 4.51 9.20 9.48
C GLU A 107 5.63 8.30 10.04
N VAL A 108 6.68 8.06 9.27
CA VAL A 108 7.72 7.08 9.64
C VAL A 108 9.16 7.64 9.61
N GLY A 109 9.34 8.93 9.35
CA GLY A 109 10.64 9.58 9.35
C GLY A 109 11.55 9.15 8.18
N LEU A 110 10.98 8.65 7.08
CA LEU A 110 11.75 8.20 5.91
C LEU A 110 12.15 9.39 5.03
N PRO A 111 13.44 9.81 4.99
CA PRO A 111 13.83 10.98 4.22
C PRO A 111 13.60 10.77 2.71
N PRO A 112 12.92 11.70 2.00
CA PRO A 112 12.70 11.62 0.56
C PRO A 112 13.98 11.37 -0.25
N SER A 113 15.10 11.96 0.15
CA SER A 113 16.41 11.81 -0.52
C SER A 113 16.96 10.38 -0.49
N THR A 114 16.45 9.51 0.38
CA THR A 114 16.86 8.11 0.49
C THR A 114 16.03 7.18 -0.37
N VAL A 115 14.96 7.68 -0.98
CA VAL A 115 14.02 6.90 -1.79
C VAL A 115 14.24 7.18 -3.26
N LYS A 116 14.65 6.16 -4.01
CA LYS A 116 14.68 6.21 -5.48
C LYS A 116 13.34 5.74 -6.03
N VAL A 117 12.50 6.68 -6.44
CA VAL A 117 11.23 6.34 -7.12
C VAL A 117 11.53 5.64 -8.44
N ILE A 118 10.86 4.51 -8.69
CA ILE A 118 11.05 3.68 -9.89
C ILE A 118 9.80 3.56 -10.76
N GLY A 119 8.67 4.08 -10.30
CA GLY A 119 7.41 4.14 -11.06
C GLY A 119 6.18 4.16 -10.16
N ASN A 120 5.02 4.03 -10.78
CA ASN A 120 3.72 4.05 -10.12
C ASN A 120 2.92 2.82 -10.53
N LEU A 121 2.10 2.29 -9.62
CA LEU A 121 1.06 1.33 -9.96
C LEU A 121 -0.21 2.06 -10.44
N THR A 122 -1.21 1.28 -10.85
CA THR A 122 -2.50 1.81 -11.28
C THR A 122 -3.21 2.54 -10.14
N PRO A 123 -3.70 3.77 -10.37
CA PRO A 123 -4.47 4.48 -9.36
C PRO A 123 -5.69 3.67 -8.91
N LEU A 124 -5.94 3.66 -7.61
CA LEU A 124 -7.05 2.94 -6.99
C LEU A 124 -8.09 3.92 -6.45
N PHE A 125 -9.32 3.83 -6.94
CA PHE A 125 -10.43 4.59 -6.37
C PHE A 125 -11.00 3.87 -5.13
N ILE A 126 -11.12 4.60 -4.02
CA ILE A 126 -11.71 4.12 -2.76
C ILE A 126 -13.07 4.79 -2.57
N PRO A 127 -14.17 4.08 -2.85
CA PRO A 127 -15.51 4.67 -2.81
C PRO A 127 -15.92 5.21 -1.44
N VAL A 128 -15.55 4.51 -0.35
CA VAL A 128 -15.95 4.87 1.03
C VAL A 128 -15.45 6.25 1.44
N THR A 129 -14.25 6.63 1.00
CA THR A 129 -13.63 7.92 1.35
C THR A 129 -13.64 8.91 0.20
N ASN A 130 -14.14 8.51 -0.98
CA ASN A 130 -14.09 9.29 -2.21
C ASN A 130 -12.68 9.78 -2.56
N LEU A 131 -11.70 8.88 -2.46
CA LEU A 131 -10.29 9.17 -2.75
C LEU A 131 -9.79 8.34 -3.93
N LEU A 132 -9.04 8.98 -4.81
CA LEU A 132 -8.21 8.31 -5.82
C LEU A 132 -6.78 8.26 -5.29
N VAL A 133 -6.31 7.06 -5.00
CA VAL A 133 -5.00 6.81 -4.41
C VAL A 133 -3.99 6.44 -5.48
N GLN A 134 -2.87 7.16 -5.54
CA GLN A 134 -1.72 6.84 -6.38
C GLN A 134 -0.69 6.04 -5.59
N PRO A 135 -0.48 4.74 -5.87
CA PRO A 135 0.62 4.00 -5.28
C PRO A 135 1.93 4.35 -6.01
N VAL A 136 2.92 4.81 -5.26
CA VAL A 136 4.26 5.18 -5.73
C VAL A 136 5.25 4.12 -5.28
N VAL A 137 6.01 3.55 -6.21
CA VAL A 137 7.00 2.51 -5.89
C VAL A 137 8.38 3.14 -5.78
N GLY A 138 9.00 2.98 -4.61
CA GLY A 138 10.32 3.49 -4.29
C GLY A 138 11.27 2.40 -3.80
N VAL A 139 12.53 2.52 -4.15
CA VAL A 139 13.62 1.64 -3.69
C VAL A 139 14.52 2.39 -2.72
N ILE A 140 14.79 1.76 -1.58
CA ILE A 140 15.66 2.25 -0.52
C ILE A 140 16.86 1.31 -0.48
N SER A 141 18.09 1.85 -0.55
CA SER A 141 19.32 1.05 -0.75
C SER A 141 19.73 0.21 0.46
N LYS A 142 19.25 0.54 1.65
CA LYS A 142 19.55 -0.15 2.93
C LYS A 142 18.38 -0.06 3.88
N PRO A 143 18.29 -0.92 4.92
CA PRO A 143 17.25 -0.82 5.93
C PRO A 143 17.19 0.60 6.51
N PRO A 144 16.02 1.27 6.47
CA PRO A 144 15.89 2.63 6.97
C PRO A 144 15.87 2.69 8.50
N ALA A 145 16.45 3.74 9.06
CA ALA A 145 16.22 4.12 10.45
C ALA A 145 14.91 4.92 10.50
N LEU A 146 13.88 4.33 11.10
CA LEU A 146 12.55 4.95 11.17
C LEU A 146 12.40 5.83 12.42
N LEU A 147 11.74 6.96 12.26
CA LEU A 147 11.28 7.83 13.36
C LEU A 147 9.76 7.91 13.29
N ILE A 148 9.10 7.13 14.13
CA ILE A 148 7.64 6.95 14.07
C ILE A 148 6.91 8.12 14.72
N ASN A 149 6.01 8.76 13.97
CA ASN A 149 5.05 9.72 14.52
C ASN A 149 3.94 8.96 15.27
N LYS A 150 4.00 8.99 16.60
CA LYS A 150 3.06 8.26 17.46
C LYS A 150 1.64 8.81 17.48
N GLU A 151 1.42 10.00 16.95
CA GLU A 151 0.08 10.56 16.81
C GLU A 151 -0.70 9.88 15.69
N GLU A 152 -0.02 9.42 14.63
CA GLU A 152 -0.63 8.82 13.44
C GLU A 152 -0.36 7.32 13.30
N VAL A 153 0.77 6.85 13.79
CA VAL A 153 1.27 5.49 13.63
C VAL A 153 1.47 4.81 14.97
N GLU A 154 0.74 3.73 15.20
CA GLU A 154 0.88 2.90 16.38
C GLU A 154 2.22 2.14 16.37
N TYR A 155 2.51 1.45 15.27
CA TYR A 155 3.79 0.78 15.00
C TYR A 155 3.99 0.50 13.51
N PRO A 156 5.26 0.37 13.06
CA PRO A 156 5.58 -0.09 11.71
C PRO A 156 5.47 -1.60 11.62
N ILE A 157 5.15 -2.10 10.42
CA ILE A 157 5.08 -3.51 10.08
C ILE A 157 6.01 -3.76 8.90
N PHE A 158 6.94 -4.69 9.05
CA PHE A 158 7.88 -5.06 8.00
C PHE A 158 7.42 -6.34 7.33
N VAL A 159 7.19 -6.28 6.03
CA VAL A 159 6.63 -7.40 5.27
C VAL A 159 7.60 -7.81 4.17
N ASN A 160 8.06 -9.07 4.23
CA ASN A 160 8.80 -9.65 3.13
C ASN A 160 7.86 -9.85 1.93
N LEU A 161 8.19 -9.28 0.80
CA LEU A 161 7.36 -9.38 -0.41
C LEU A 161 7.21 -10.81 -0.91
N MET A 162 8.21 -11.67 -0.65
CA MET A 162 8.15 -13.07 -1.05
C MET A 162 7.08 -13.85 -0.27
N ASP A 163 6.84 -13.49 1.00
CA ASP A 163 5.83 -14.14 1.84
C ASP A 163 4.41 -13.86 1.31
N LEU A 164 4.18 -12.67 0.74
CA LEU A 164 2.88 -12.29 0.18
C LEU A 164 2.46 -13.14 -1.04
N LYS A 165 3.42 -13.79 -1.72
CA LYS A 165 3.16 -14.71 -2.84
C LYS A 165 2.81 -16.12 -2.41
N ASN A 166 3.03 -16.47 -1.16
CA ASN A 166 2.67 -17.79 -0.66
C ASN A 166 1.15 -17.95 -0.63
N PRO A 167 0.60 -19.03 -1.20
CA PRO A 167 -0.86 -19.25 -1.17
C PRO A 167 -1.43 -19.24 0.26
N GLY A 168 -0.67 -19.68 1.24
CA GLY A 168 -1.06 -19.68 2.66
C GLY A 168 -1.11 -18.28 3.30
N SER A 169 -0.59 -17.23 2.63
CA SER A 169 -0.70 -15.87 3.14
C SER A 169 -2.08 -15.25 2.89
N CYS A 170 -2.87 -15.80 1.96
CA CYS A 170 -4.20 -15.31 1.63
C CYS A 170 -5.26 -15.96 2.52
N SER A 171 -6.22 -15.15 2.98
CA SER A 171 -7.36 -15.56 3.80
C SER A 171 -8.55 -14.64 3.55
N ALA A 172 -9.65 -14.83 4.28
CA ALA A 172 -10.75 -13.89 4.36
C ALA A 172 -11.11 -13.63 5.82
N LYS A 173 -11.39 -12.38 6.16
CA LYS A 173 -11.80 -11.96 7.50
C LYS A 173 -13.13 -11.21 7.43
N LEU A 174 -13.91 -11.33 8.49
CA LEU A 174 -15.06 -10.46 8.70
C LEU A 174 -14.57 -9.12 9.24
N VAL A 175 -14.94 -8.05 8.56
CA VAL A 175 -14.57 -6.68 8.91
C VAL A 175 -15.83 -5.81 8.94
N GLU A 176 -15.83 -4.80 9.77
CA GLU A 176 -16.91 -3.84 9.84
C GLU A 176 -16.59 -2.62 8.97
N VAL A 177 -17.49 -2.26 8.07
CA VAL A 177 -17.40 -1.06 7.22
C VAL A 177 -18.73 -0.31 7.34
N MET A 178 -18.69 0.89 7.92
CA MET A 178 -19.86 1.76 8.10
C MET A 178 -21.07 1.03 8.74
N GLY A 179 -20.81 0.27 9.81
CA GLY A 179 -21.84 -0.49 10.53
C GLY A 179 -22.33 -1.77 9.82
N THR A 180 -21.68 -2.16 8.71
CA THR A 180 -21.99 -3.40 7.99
C THR A 180 -20.82 -4.36 8.06
N THR A 181 -21.09 -5.59 8.50
CA THR A 181 -20.08 -6.66 8.50
C THR A 181 -19.98 -7.27 7.10
N ILE A 182 -18.78 -7.23 6.54
CA ILE A 182 -18.47 -7.78 5.20
C ILE A 182 -17.35 -8.80 5.28
N SER A 183 -17.31 -9.72 4.31
CA SER A 183 -16.14 -10.59 4.12
C SER A 183 -15.12 -9.87 3.24
N ALA A 184 -13.90 -9.70 3.75
CA ALA A 184 -12.81 -9.07 3.02
C ALA A 184 -11.67 -10.07 2.80
N PRO A 185 -11.22 -10.27 1.55
CA PRO A 185 -9.97 -10.95 1.28
C PRO A 185 -8.82 -10.20 1.94
N CYS A 186 -7.84 -10.92 2.48
CA CYS A 186 -6.73 -10.33 3.20
C CYS A 186 -5.43 -11.12 3.03
N PHE A 187 -4.30 -10.45 3.21
CA PHE A 187 -3.02 -11.07 3.45
C PHE A 187 -2.76 -11.14 4.95
N LEU A 188 -2.24 -12.29 5.41
CA LEU A 188 -1.83 -12.48 6.80
C LEU A 188 -0.36 -12.12 6.94
N THR A 189 0.00 -11.35 7.97
CA THR A 189 1.37 -10.98 8.29
C THR A 189 1.57 -10.91 9.80
N GLY A 190 2.28 -11.89 10.35
CA GLY A 190 2.42 -12.00 11.81
C GLY A 190 1.06 -12.05 12.51
N ASN A 191 0.83 -11.11 13.41
CA ASN A 191 -0.43 -10.98 14.15
C ASN A 191 -1.46 -10.04 13.47
N GLU A 192 -1.09 -9.45 12.32
CA GLU A 192 -1.94 -8.52 11.59
C GLU A 192 -2.50 -9.14 10.32
N PHE A 193 -3.54 -8.53 9.78
CA PHE A 193 -4.06 -8.83 8.45
C PHE A 193 -4.22 -7.56 7.63
N ILE A 194 -3.84 -7.66 6.37
CA ILE A 194 -3.87 -6.55 5.41
C ILE A 194 -5.07 -6.77 4.50
N TRP A 195 -6.00 -5.84 4.45
CA TRP A 195 -7.20 -5.92 3.64
C TRP A 195 -7.53 -4.59 2.96
N GLY A 196 -8.61 -4.52 2.19
CA GLY A 196 -9.08 -3.30 1.54
C GLY A 196 -8.08 -2.73 0.54
N ALA A 197 -7.96 -1.41 0.49
CA ALA A 197 -7.11 -0.71 -0.47
C ALA A 197 -5.65 -1.20 -0.46
N THR A 198 -5.09 -1.43 0.72
CA THR A 198 -3.71 -1.91 0.87
C THR A 198 -3.52 -3.29 0.25
N ALA A 199 -4.44 -4.22 0.51
CA ALA A 199 -4.40 -5.55 -0.10
C ALA A 199 -4.60 -5.50 -1.61
N MET A 200 -5.47 -4.62 -2.12
CA MET A 200 -5.68 -4.42 -3.56
C MET A 200 -4.40 -3.91 -4.24
N ILE A 201 -3.70 -2.95 -3.64
CA ILE A 201 -2.42 -2.44 -4.13
C ILE A 201 -1.34 -3.53 -4.10
N ILE A 202 -1.24 -4.30 -3.02
CA ILE A 202 -0.33 -5.45 -2.91
C ILE A 202 -0.63 -6.49 -4.00
N SER A 203 -1.91 -6.78 -4.26
CA SER A 203 -2.33 -7.74 -5.29
C SER A 203 -1.83 -7.36 -6.69
N GLU A 204 -1.79 -6.08 -7.03
CA GLU A 204 -1.20 -5.61 -8.28
C GLU A 204 0.33 -5.69 -8.25
N LEU A 205 0.95 -5.26 -7.14
CA LEU A 205 2.41 -5.29 -6.99
C LEU A 205 2.99 -6.70 -7.18
N ILE A 206 2.41 -7.71 -6.53
CA ILE A 206 2.90 -9.10 -6.58
C ILE A 206 2.79 -9.75 -7.97
N CYS A 207 2.00 -9.20 -8.86
CA CYS A 207 1.93 -9.64 -10.26
C CYS A 207 3.14 -9.18 -11.08
N LEU A 208 3.95 -8.24 -10.59
CA LEU A 208 5.09 -7.68 -11.33
C LEU A 208 6.39 -8.47 -11.16
N TYR A 209 6.47 -9.39 -10.15
CA TYR A 209 7.72 -10.12 -9.87
C TYR A 209 7.54 -11.61 -9.61
#